data_df70774d85b7e9710db160e9ef5169a7
#
_entry.id   df70774d85b7e9710db160e9ef5169a7
#
_cell.length_a   1.000
_cell.length_b   1.000
_cell.length_c   1.000
_cell.angle_alpha   90.00
_cell.angle_beta   90.00
_cell.angle_gamma   90.00
#
_symmetry.space_group_name_H-M   'P 1'
#
loop_
_entity.id
_entity.type
_entity.pdbx_description
1 polymer ?
#
loop_
_entity_poly.entity_id
_entity_poly.type
_entity_poly.pdbx_seq_one_letter_code
_entity_poly.pdbx_strand_id
1 'polypeptide(L)'
;MEGAAIPPIARSVLKMNEGCRYARDEEYEMACDCFLKALMMQENIVPIPVPQITDTCRNLGMACYYNGQYNEAVTYLNRALGYHAASTDENNMAEIIELYELLAYCDYYKKNEESAAEQFRKVAKMHESLNGRLSSGVAKCMRMQGRCLYCVKQYDEAWNLMNRALDISMQIDNRKQIVACHKQLYYLCIEFKRIMNERNDEQAATLFFHESLLHEVFFSEKPRLAELTIRYEALRCDIMQQYYMNKDYDNVIRIATSLDIHDDGDPDSSCLVYYYKALAYTKKKDYPMAKAAFFKEFELRKKHQGWENEDTIVACQNLGVLHKYCYERKDALACFREAYGHEVKRNGEDSELARTLLQYISFVK
;
A
#
# COMPACT_ATOMS: atom_id res chain seq x y z
N MET A 1 -57.39 -27.97 16.61
CA MET A 1 -56.80 -26.67 16.25
C MET A 1 -55.84 -26.94 15.07
N GLU A 2 -56.32 -26.68 13.85
CA GLU A 2 -55.46 -26.76 12.65
C GLU A 2 -54.38 -25.71 12.81
N GLY A 3 -53.10 -26.15 12.85
CA GLY A 3 -51.97 -25.23 12.91
C GLY A 3 -51.96 -24.35 11.65
N ALA A 4 -52.13 -23.06 11.81
CA ALA A 4 -52.10 -22.10 10.71
C ALA A 4 -50.84 -22.32 9.89
N ALA A 5 -51.02 -22.64 8.59
CA ALA A 5 -49.94 -22.90 7.66
C ALA A 5 -49.04 -21.64 7.57
N ILE A 6 -47.75 -21.81 7.84
CA ILE A 6 -46.78 -20.70 7.79
C ILE A 6 -46.84 -20.06 6.42
N PRO A 7 -47.04 -18.72 6.29
CA PRO A 7 -47.07 -18.02 5.02
C PRO A 7 -45.83 -18.28 4.17
N PRO A 8 -45.95 -18.36 2.83
CA PRO A 8 -44.79 -18.65 1.94
C PRO A 8 -43.60 -17.72 2.15
N ILE A 9 -43.85 -16.44 2.37
CA ILE A 9 -42.78 -15.45 2.67
C ILE A 9 -42.05 -15.78 3.98
N ALA A 10 -42.76 -16.17 5.03
CA ALA A 10 -42.16 -16.53 6.31
C ALA A 10 -41.33 -17.83 6.21
N ARG A 11 -41.78 -18.81 5.36
CA ARG A 11 -40.94 -20.00 5.10
C ARG A 11 -39.65 -19.66 4.36
N SER A 12 -39.71 -18.75 3.38
CA SER A 12 -38.51 -18.33 2.65
C SER A 12 -37.54 -17.62 3.59
N VAL A 13 -38.00 -16.78 4.53
CA VAL A 13 -37.18 -16.12 5.55
C VAL A 13 -36.53 -17.14 6.49
N LEU A 14 -37.25 -18.20 6.89
CA LEU A 14 -36.67 -19.29 7.68
C LEU A 14 -35.52 -19.98 6.96
N LYS A 15 -35.70 -20.26 5.65
CA LYS A 15 -34.63 -20.85 4.81
C LYS A 15 -33.45 -19.91 4.60
N MET A 16 -33.68 -18.60 4.45
CA MET A 16 -32.63 -17.60 4.44
C MET A 16 -31.82 -17.60 5.73
N ASN A 17 -32.46 -17.60 6.89
CA ASN A 17 -31.78 -17.63 8.18
C ASN A 17 -30.97 -18.92 8.39
N GLU A 18 -31.48 -20.07 7.93
CA GLU A 18 -30.77 -21.34 7.95
C GLU A 18 -29.53 -21.28 7.05
N GLY A 19 -29.65 -20.75 5.84
CA GLY A 19 -28.52 -20.53 4.92
C GLY A 19 -27.46 -19.59 5.49
N CYS A 20 -27.89 -18.49 6.13
CA CYS A 20 -26.96 -17.57 6.82
C CYS A 20 -26.23 -18.23 8.00
N ARG A 21 -26.83 -19.20 8.68
CA ARG A 21 -26.15 -19.97 9.72
C ARG A 21 -25.08 -20.86 9.12
N TYR A 22 -25.43 -21.66 8.10
CA TYR A 22 -24.45 -22.49 7.39
C TYR A 22 -23.29 -21.69 6.78
N ALA A 23 -23.58 -20.51 6.20
CA ALA A 23 -22.54 -19.63 5.68
C ALA A 23 -21.57 -19.12 6.76
N ARG A 24 -22.07 -18.85 7.99
CA ARG A 24 -21.21 -18.49 9.14
C ARG A 24 -20.35 -19.63 9.63
N ASP A 25 -20.88 -20.87 9.53
CA ASP A 25 -20.18 -22.10 9.91
C ASP A 25 -19.27 -22.60 8.77
N GLU A 26 -19.12 -21.82 7.69
CA GLU A 26 -18.33 -22.11 6.49
C GLU A 26 -18.81 -23.35 5.68
N GLU A 27 -20.03 -23.81 5.97
CA GLU A 27 -20.70 -24.91 5.25
C GLU A 27 -21.40 -24.38 3.98
N TYR A 28 -20.63 -23.89 3.01
CA TYR A 28 -21.13 -23.11 1.87
C TYR A 28 -22.03 -23.92 0.92
N GLU A 29 -21.81 -25.24 0.78
CA GLU A 29 -22.69 -26.10 -0.01
C GLU A 29 -24.11 -26.13 0.57
N MET A 30 -24.24 -26.32 1.87
CA MET A 30 -25.53 -26.32 2.60
C MET A 30 -26.17 -24.93 2.56
N ALA A 31 -25.35 -23.87 2.63
CA ALA A 31 -25.84 -22.50 2.49
C ALA A 31 -26.44 -22.26 1.11
N CYS A 32 -25.78 -22.69 0.03
CA CYS A 32 -26.28 -22.59 -1.35
C CYS A 32 -27.62 -23.30 -1.50
N ASP A 33 -27.76 -24.52 -0.98
CA ASP A 33 -29.02 -25.29 -1.06
C ASP A 33 -30.17 -24.56 -0.32
N CYS A 34 -29.89 -24.00 0.86
CA CYS A 34 -30.89 -23.24 1.62
C CYS A 34 -31.32 -21.95 0.90
N PHE A 35 -30.35 -21.17 0.40
CA PHE A 35 -30.63 -19.94 -0.33
C PHE A 35 -31.37 -20.21 -1.64
N LEU A 36 -31.02 -21.29 -2.37
CA LEU A 36 -31.74 -21.70 -3.58
C LEU A 36 -33.21 -22.04 -3.29
N LYS A 37 -33.47 -22.82 -2.23
CA LYS A 37 -34.84 -23.12 -1.78
C LYS A 37 -35.60 -21.85 -1.39
N ALA A 38 -34.94 -20.91 -0.69
CA ALA A 38 -35.57 -19.63 -0.37
C ALA A 38 -35.93 -18.83 -1.64
N LEU A 39 -35.02 -18.78 -2.62
CA LEU A 39 -35.21 -18.09 -3.88
C LEU A 39 -36.42 -18.67 -4.64
N MET A 40 -36.47 -19.99 -4.78
CA MET A 40 -37.61 -20.69 -5.42
C MET A 40 -38.96 -20.39 -4.77
N MET A 41 -38.99 -20.28 -3.42
CA MET A 41 -40.22 -19.90 -2.72
C MET A 41 -40.61 -18.46 -2.99
N GLN A 42 -39.63 -17.52 -3.01
CA GLN A 42 -39.87 -16.10 -3.23
C GLN A 42 -40.34 -15.79 -4.64
N GLU A 43 -39.83 -16.50 -5.66
CA GLU A 43 -40.24 -16.34 -7.07
C GLU A 43 -41.70 -16.71 -7.31
N ASN A 44 -42.29 -17.54 -6.46
CA ASN A 44 -43.70 -17.94 -6.54
C ASN A 44 -44.66 -17.04 -5.75
N ILE A 45 -44.16 -15.96 -5.14
CA ILE A 45 -44.98 -15.01 -4.35
C ILE A 45 -45.47 -13.87 -5.27
N VAL A 46 -46.73 -13.50 -5.15
CA VAL A 46 -47.31 -12.38 -5.89
C VAL A 46 -47.90 -11.38 -4.87
N PRO A 47 -47.54 -10.10 -4.95
CA PRO A 47 -46.52 -9.51 -5.80
C PRO A 47 -45.12 -10.00 -5.45
N ILE A 48 -44.21 -9.96 -6.45
CA ILE A 48 -42.81 -10.42 -6.28
C ILE A 48 -42.12 -9.59 -5.22
N PRO A 49 -41.53 -10.22 -4.15
CA PRO A 49 -40.86 -9.53 -3.09
C PRO A 49 -39.41 -9.14 -3.48
N VAL A 50 -39.25 -8.09 -4.32
CA VAL A 50 -37.97 -7.68 -4.92
C VAL A 50 -36.84 -7.50 -3.90
N PRO A 51 -37.03 -6.81 -2.77
CA PRO A 51 -35.94 -6.66 -1.81
C PRO A 51 -35.42 -8.00 -1.27
N GLN A 52 -36.33 -8.91 -0.91
CA GLN A 52 -35.96 -10.22 -0.37
C GLN A 52 -35.26 -11.10 -1.44
N ILE A 53 -35.71 -11.03 -2.70
CA ILE A 53 -35.05 -11.74 -3.80
C ILE A 53 -33.66 -11.17 -4.05
N THR A 54 -33.49 -9.87 -3.99
CA THR A 54 -32.18 -9.21 -4.13
C THR A 54 -31.20 -9.73 -3.08
N ASP A 55 -31.60 -9.70 -1.80
CA ASP A 55 -30.80 -10.23 -0.69
C ASP A 55 -30.50 -11.72 -0.85
N THR A 56 -31.49 -12.51 -1.28
CA THR A 56 -31.29 -13.93 -1.49
C THR A 56 -30.31 -14.21 -2.64
N CYS A 57 -30.43 -13.49 -3.76
CA CYS A 57 -29.50 -13.60 -4.89
C CYS A 57 -28.07 -13.18 -4.47
N ARG A 58 -27.91 -12.10 -3.70
CA ARG A 58 -26.63 -11.67 -3.16
C ARG A 58 -25.99 -12.77 -2.29
N ASN A 59 -26.73 -13.26 -1.29
CA ASN A 59 -26.25 -14.29 -0.37
C ASN A 59 -25.94 -15.62 -1.06
N LEU A 60 -26.77 -16.02 -2.04
CA LEU A 60 -26.52 -17.21 -2.86
C LEU A 60 -25.28 -17.03 -3.72
N GLY A 61 -25.13 -15.87 -4.36
CA GLY A 61 -23.92 -15.54 -5.13
C GLY A 61 -22.64 -15.56 -4.29
N MET A 62 -22.69 -15.02 -3.05
CA MET A 62 -21.59 -15.10 -2.09
C MET A 62 -21.29 -16.54 -1.68
N ALA A 63 -22.31 -17.32 -1.34
CA ALA A 63 -22.13 -18.72 -0.94
C ALA A 63 -21.54 -19.56 -2.08
N CYS A 64 -22.02 -19.38 -3.31
CA CYS A 64 -21.44 -20.02 -4.51
C CYS A 64 -19.99 -19.61 -4.72
N TYR A 65 -19.65 -18.32 -4.53
CA TYR A 65 -18.26 -17.84 -4.62
C TYR A 65 -17.34 -18.54 -3.63
N TYR A 66 -17.73 -18.60 -2.34
CA TYR A 66 -16.93 -19.27 -1.32
C TYR A 66 -16.88 -20.79 -1.48
N ASN A 67 -17.90 -21.37 -2.11
CA ASN A 67 -17.94 -22.80 -2.49
C ASN A 67 -17.14 -23.12 -3.77
N GLY A 68 -16.52 -22.11 -4.41
CA GLY A 68 -15.75 -22.27 -5.64
C GLY A 68 -16.59 -22.39 -6.93
N GLN A 69 -17.90 -22.23 -6.83
CA GLN A 69 -18.85 -22.27 -7.96
C GLN A 69 -18.94 -20.89 -8.62
N TYR A 70 -17.86 -20.46 -9.29
CA TYR A 70 -17.73 -19.07 -9.77
C TYR A 70 -18.69 -18.72 -10.90
N ASN A 71 -19.15 -19.68 -11.73
CA ASN A 71 -20.11 -19.42 -12.80
C ASN A 71 -21.52 -19.16 -12.25
N GLU A 72 -21.93 -19.98 -11.30
CA GLU A 72 -23.17 -19.83 -10.56
C GLU A 72 -23.16 -18.52 -9.75
N ALA A 73 -22.05 -18.23 -9.08
CA ALA A 73 -21.87 -16.97 -8.36
C ALA A 73 -22.08 -15.77 -9.27
N VAL A 74 -21.46 -15.72 -10.44
CA VAL A 74 -21.64 -14.65 -11.43
C VAL A 74 -23.10 -14.50 -11.84
N THR A 75 -23.83 -15.60 -12.04
CA THR A 75 -25.25 -15.58 -12.43
C THR A 75 -26.09 -14.89 -11.36
N TYR A 76 -25.94 -15.28 -10.09
CA TYR A 76 -26.75 -14.73 -9.01
C TYR A 76 -26.34 -13.32 -8.62
N LEU A 77 -25.03 -12.99 -8.63
CA LEU A 77 -24.53 -11.64 -8.39
C LEU A 77 -25.03 -10.64 -9.44
N ASN A 78 -25.00 -11.01 -10.73
CA ASN A 78 -25.55 -10.17 -11.79
C ASN A 78 -27.07 -10.01 -11.66
N ARG A 79 -27.76 -11.04 -11.21
CA ARG A 79 -29.21 -10.95 -10.96
C ARG A 79 -29.51 -9.96 -9.82
N ALA A 80 -28.73 -9.97 -8.73
CA ALA A 80 -28.84 -9.01 -7.64
C ALA A 80 -28.57 -7.59 -8.14
N LEU A 81 -27.52 -7.37 -8.96
CA LEU A 81 -27.24 -6.08 -9.59
C LEU A 81 -28.37 -5.59 -10.47
N GLY A 82 -29.03 -6.49 -11.23
CA GLY A 82 -30.18 -6.13 -12.04
C GLY A 82 -31.36 -5.59 -11.21
N TYR A 83 -31.60 -6.14 -10.03
CA TYR A 83 -32.63 -5.63 -9.12
C TYR A 83 -32.22 -4.27 -8.49
N HIS A 84 -30.93 -4.08 -8.15
CA HIS A 84 -30.45 -2.78 -7.67
C HIS A 84 -30.57 -1.69 -8.74
N ALA A 85 -30.28 -2.01 -9.99
CA ALA A 85 -30.42 -1.06 -11.10
C ALA A 85 -31.86 -0.62 -11.36
N ALA A 86 -32.84 -1.48 -11.01
CA ALA A 86 -34.27 -1.18 -11.11
C ALA A 86 -34.81 -0.42 -9.88
N SER A 87 -34.02 -0.33 -8.79
CA SER A 87 -34.38 0.39 -7.57
C SER A 87 -34.00 1.87 -7.68
N THR A 88 -34.84 2.74 -7.18
CA THR A 88 -34.56 4.19 -7.07
C THR A 88 -33.85 4.58 -5.77
N ASP A 89 -33.42 3.62 -4.97
CA ASP A 89 -32.79 3.85 -3.67
C ASP A 89 -31.30 4.16 -3.84
N GLU A 90 -30.93 5.41 -3.59
CA GLU A 90 -29.54 5.90 -3.69
C GLU A 90 -28.62 5.33 -2.58
N ASN A 91 -29.17 4.70 -1.54
CA ASN A 91 -28.37 4.18 -0.41
C ASN A 91 -27.69 2.83 -0.70
N ASN A 92 -27.95 2.20 -1.84
CA ASN A 92 -27.45 0.86 -2.18
C ASN A 92 -26.01 0.83 -2.73
N MET A 93 -25.31 1.97 -2.78
CA MET A 93 -23.98 2.05 -3.42
C MET A 93 -22.96 1.11 -2.78
N ALA A 94 -22.96 0.98 -1.46
CA ALA A 94 -22.03 0.07 -0.76
C ALA A 94 -22.27 -1.40 -1.14
N GLU A 95 -23.53 -1.83 -1.24
CA GLU A 95 -23.90 -3.19 -1.65
C GLU A 95 -23.55 -3.45 -3.12
N ILE A 96 -23.79 -2.48 -3.98
CA ILE A 96 -23.40 -2.54 -5.41
C ILE A 96 -21.89 -2.71 -5.56
N ILE A 97 -21.10 -1.97 -4.79
CA ILE A 97 -19.64 -2.09 -4.78
C ILE A 97 -19.23 -3.50 -4.35
N GLU A 98 -19.82 -4.06 -3.29
CA GLU A 98 -19.55 -5.42 -2.83
C GLU A 98 -19.84 -6.46 -3.91
N LEU A 99 -20.97 -6.33 -4.62
CA LEU A 99 -21.32 -7.22 -5.73
C LEU A 99 -20.31 -7.16 -6.87
N TYR A 100 -19.87 -5.96 -7.27
CA TYR A 100 -18.83 -5.80 -8.29
C TYR A 100 -17.46 -6.32 -7.82
N GLU A 101 -17.10 -6.15 -6.53
CA GLU A 101 -15.91 -6.78 -5.99
C GLU A 101 -15.95 -8.31 -6.13
N LEU A 102 -17.06 -8.94 -5.74
CA LEU A 102 -17.22 -10.39 -5.85
C LEU A 102 -17.17 -10.88 -7.30
N LEU A 103 -17.75 -10.14 -8.24
CA LEU A 103 -17.63 -10.45 -9.67
C LEU A 103 -16.17 -10.38 -10.15
N ALA A 104 -15.43 -9.36 -9.72
CA ALA A 104 -14.01 -9.23 -10.04
C ALA A 104 -13.19 -10.41 -9.46
N TYR A 105 -13.51 -10.86 -8.25
CA TYR A 105 -12.89 -12.05 -7.67
C TYR A 105 -13.29 -13.32 -8.42
N CYS A 106 -14.54 -13.47 -8.85
CA CYS A 106 -14.95 -14.61 -9.67
C CYS A 106 -14.13 -14.69 -10.96
N ASP A 107 -13.94 -13.56 -11.66
CA ASP A 107 -13.13 -13.52 -12.87
C ASP A 107 -11.66 -13.87 -12.58
N TYR A 108 -11.10 -13.36 -11.48
CA TYR A 108 -9.75 -13.69 -11.07
C TYR A 108 -9.55 -15.21 -10.83
N TYR A 109 -10.49 -15.85 -10.12
CA TYR A 109 -10.40 -17.30 -9.85
C TYR A 109 -10.70 -18.15 -11.09
N LYS A 110 -11.47 -17.63 -12.05
CA LYS A 110 -11.68 -18.25 -13.36
C LYS A 110 -10.49 -18.06 -14.31
N LYS A 111 -9.42 -17.41 -13.88
CA LYS A 111 -8.22 -17.10 -14.69
C LYS A 111 -8.49 -16.12 -15.84
N ASN A 112 -9.49 -15.26 -15.67
CA ASN A 112 -9.77 -14.15 -16.58
C ASN A 112 -9.08 -12.89 -16.03
N GLU A 113 -7.75 -12.93 -15.90
CA GLU A 113 -6.96 -11.94 -15.16
C GLU A 113 -7.09 -10.53 -15.75
N GLU A 114 -7.15 -10.38 -17.07
CA GLU A 114 -7.31 -9.08 -17.73
C GLU A 114 -8.69 -8.46 -17.42
N SER A 115 -9.76 -9.26 -17.50
CA SER A 115 -11.10 -8.83 -17.12
C SER A 115 -11.17 -8.45 -15.63
N ALA A 116 -10.59 -9.28 -14.77
CA ALA A 116 -10.54 -9.03 -13.34
C ALA A 116 -9.79 -7.73 -13.01
N ALA A 117 -8.66 -7.47 -13.67
CA ALA A 117 -7.89 -6.24 -13.49
C ALA A 117 -8.72 -4.99 -13.80
N GLU A 118 -9.42 -5.02 -14.93
CA GLU A 118 -10.29 -3.91 -15.34
C GLU A 118 -11.48 -3.72 -14.39
N GLN A 119 -12.07 -4.82 -13.90
CA GLN A 119 -13.15 -4.74 -12.92
C GLN A 119 -12.65 -4.18 -11.58
N PHE A 120 -11.50 -4.65 -11.05
CA PHE A 120 -10.92 -4.07 -9.83
C PHE A 120 -10.60 -2.58 -9.99
N ARG A 121 -10.17 -2.14 -11.18
CA ARG A 121 -9.95 -0.71 -11.49
C ARG A 121 -11.25 0.08 -11.38
N LYS A 122 -12.37 -0.44 -11.90
CA LYS A 122 -13.69 0.21 -11.81
C LYS A 122 -14.17 0.27 -10.36
N VAL A 123 -14.06 -0.82 -9.63
CA VAL A 123 -14.44 -0.90 -8.21
C VAL A 123 -13.60 0.04 -7.35
N ALA A 124 -12.29 0.18 -7.62
CA ALA A 124 -11.45 1.14 -6.94
C ALA A 124 -11.97 2.58 -7.09
N LYS A 125 -12.41 2.97 -8.29
CA LYS A 125 -13.02 4.29 -8.54
C LYS A 125 -14.35 4.47 -7.80
N MET A 126 -15.16 3.42 -7.70
CA MET A 126 -16.41 3.46 -6.94
C MET A 126 -16.13 3.65 -5.44
N HIS A 127 -15.15 2.94 -4.88
CA HIS A 127 -14.70 3.16 -3.51
C HIS A 127 -14.14 4.56 -3.30
N GLU A 128 -13.38 5.09 -4.26
CA GLU A 128 -12.84 6.46 -4.19
C GLU A 128 -13.97 7.49 -4.14
N SER A 129 -15.02 7.31 -4.94
CA SER A 129 -16.18 8.19 -4.95
C SER A 129 -16.99 8.12 -3.66
N LEU A 130 -17.12 6.95 -3.04
CA LEU A 130 -17.91 6.74 -1.82
C LEU A 130 -17.13 7.11 -0.56
N ASN A 131 -15.87 6.67 -0.45
CA ASN A 131 -15.08 6.68 0.78
C ASN A 131 -13.82 7.56 0.71
N GLY A 132 -13.57 8.21 -0.42
CA GLY A 132 -12.36 8.97 -0.67
C GLY A 132 -11.16 8.10 -1.10
N ARG A 133 -10.09 8.80 -1.51
CA ARG A 133 -8.87 8.16 -2.05
C ARG A 133 -8.11 7.33 -1.02
N LEU A 134 -8.13 7.76 0.23
CA LEU A 134 -7.44 7.11 1.34
C LEU A 134 -8.40 6.16 2.06
N SER A 135 -8.77 5.07 1.42
CA SER A 135 -9.68 4.08 2.00
C SER A 135 -9.17 2.65 1.81
N SER A 136 -9.55 1.77 2.73
CA SER A 136 -9.20 0.35 2.69
C SER A 136 -9.71 -0.35 1.43
N GLY A 137 -10.88 0.06 0.92
CA GLY A 137 -11.45 -0.47 -0.31
C GLY A 137 -10.59 -0.13 -1.54
N VAL A 138 -10.14 1.14 -1.64
CA VAL A 138 -9.24 1.57 -2.72
C VAL A 138 -7.92 0.79 -2.68
N ALA A 139 -7.28 0.70 -1.51
CA ALA A 139 -6.03 -0.05 -1.35
C ALA A 139 -6.18 -1.53 -1.73
N LYS A 140 -7.26 -2.18 -1.25
CA LYS A 140 -7.58 -3.58 -1.56
C LYS A 140 -7.74 -3.80 -3.06
N CYS A 141 -8.51 -2.95 -3.74
CA CYS A 141 -8.76 -3.08 -5.17
C CYS A 141 -7.50 -2.83 -6.00
N MET A 142 -6.69 -1.79 -5.67
CA MET A 142 -5.42 -1.53 -6.34
C MET A 142 -4.45 -2.72 -6.19
N ARG A 143 -4.36 -3.29 -4.99
CA ARG A 143 -3.54 -4.47 -4.73
C ARG A 143 -4.01 -5.68 -5.55
N MET A 144 -5.33 -5.92 -5.65
CA MET A 144 -5.87 -7.02 -6.45
C MET A 144 -5.70 -6.78 -7.94
N GLN A 145 -5.89 -5.56 -8.42
CA GLN A 145 -5.56 -5.19 -9.80
C GLN A 145 -4.09 -5.48 -10.11
N GLY A 146 -3.16 -5.04 -9.25
CA GLY A 146 -1.73 -5.33 -9.39
C GLY A 146 -1.43 -6.83 -9.42
N ARG A 147 -2.16 -7.65 -8.63
CA ARG A 147 -2.01 -9.11 -8.66
C ARG A 147 -2.47 -9.71 -9.99
N CYS A 148 -3.56 -9.22 -10.56
CA CYS A 148 -4.03 -9.65 -11.88
C CYS A 148 -2.99 -9.29 -12.97
N LEU A 149 -2.46 -8.06 -12.94
CA LEU A 149 -1.42 -7.60 -13.86
C LEU A 149 -0.12 -8.40 -13.75
N TYR A 150 0.25 -8.81 -12.53
CA TYR A 150 1.36 -9.74 -12.33
C TYR A 150 1.13 -11.07 -13.07
N CYS A 151 -0.08 -11.64 -13.01
CA CYS A 151 -0.41 -12.89 -13.70
C CYS A 151 -0.29 -12.76 -15.23
N VAL A 152 -0.65 -11.61 -15.80
CA VAL A 152 -0.51 -11.32 -17.22
C VAL A 152 0.85 -10.71 -17.61
N LYS A 153 1.82 -10.75 -16.71
CA LYS A 153 3.21 -10.30 -16.89
C LYS A 153 3.40 -8.80 -17.16
N GLN A 154 2.42 -7.98 -16.79
CA GLN A 154 2.53 -6.51 -16.82
C GLN A 154 3.16 -6.01 -15.51
N TYR A 155 4.44 -6.35 -15.30
CA TYR A 155 5.11 -6.24 -14.01
C TYR A 155 5.31 -4.79 -13.55
N ASP A 156 5.62 -3.86 -14.47
CA ASP A 156 5.87 -2.45 -14.13
C ASP A 156 4.57 -1.77 -13.60
N GLU A 157 3.45 -2.03 -14.25
CA GLU A 157 2.16 -1.50 -13.80
C GLU A 157 1.71 -2.16 -12.47
N ALA A 158 1.91 -3.48 -12.36
CA ALA A 158 1.67 -4.21 -11.12
C ALA A 158 2.47 -3.63 -9.95
N TRP A 159 3.75 -3.35 -10.16
CA TRP A 159 4.64 -2.72 -9.19
C TRP A 159 4.12 -1.37 -8.71
N ASN A 160 3.78 -0.49 -9.64
CA ASN A 160 3.27 0.83 -9.33
C ASN A 160 1.96 0.78 -8.52
N LEU A 161 1.04 -0.09 -8.90
CA LEU A 161 -0.24 -0.25 -8.18
C LEU A 161 -0.07 -0.83 -6.79
N MET A 162 0.80 -1.84 -6.63
CA MET A 162 1.04 -2.47 -5.33
C MET A 162 1.74 -1.51 -4.35
N ASN A 163 2.67 -0.69 -4.83
CA ASN A 163 3.29 0.34 -3.99
C ASN A 163 2.26 1.41 -3.58
N ARG A 164 1.42 1.89 -4.50
CA ARG A 164 0.35 2.83 -4.14
C ARG A 164 -0.65 2.22 -3.15
N ALA A 165 -0.98 0.95 -3.29
CA ALA A 165 -1.84 0.24 -2.33
C ALA A 165 -1.16 0.13 -0.95
N LEU A 166 0.16 -0.09 -0.92
CA LEU A 166 0.95 -0.10 0.31
C LEU A 166 0.93 1.27 0.98
N ASP A 167 1.22 2.35 0.23
CA ASP A 167 1.22 3.72 0.74
C ASP A 167 -0.12 4.11 1.37
N ILE A 168 -1.24 3.79 0.69
CA ILE A 168 -2.58 4.03 1.25
C ILE A 168 -2.77 3.20 2.53
N SER A 169 -2.38 1.92 2.51
CA SER A 169 -2.57 1.02 3.65
C SER A 169 -1.78 1.47 4.88
N MET A 170 -0.60 2.05 4.68
CA MET A 170 0.22 2.64 5.74
C MET A 170 -0.42 3.91 6.30
N GLN A 171 -0.90 4.82 5.42
CA GLN A 171 -1.55 6.06 5.86
C GLN A 171 -2.82 5.82 6.68
N ILE A 172 -3.53 4.71 6.45
CA ILE A 172 -4.73 4.32 7.22
C ILE A 172 -4.45 3.29 8.32
N ASP A 173 -3.17 2.97 8.58
CA ASP A 173 -2.70 1.96 9.56
C ASP A 173 -3.39 0.58 9.43
N ASN A 174 -3.60 0.12 8.21
CA ASN A 174 -4.22 -1.18 7.96
C ASN A 174 -3.16 -2.30 7.85
N ARG A 175 -2.73 -2.84 9.00
CA ARG A 175 -1.70 -3.88 9.10
C ARG A 175 -1.95 -5.10 8.21
N LYS A 176 -3.19 -5.56 8.11
CA LYS A 176 -3.55 -6.72 7.27
C LYS A 176 -3.28 -6.44 5.78
N GLN A 177 -3.60 -5.25 5.31
CA GLN A 177 -3.32 -4.86 3.92
C GLN A 177 -1.83 -4.59 3.70
N ILE A 178 -1.14 -3.97 4.66
CA ILE A 178 0.31 -3.74 4.60
C ILE A 178 1.04 -5.07 4.39
N VAL A 179 0.78 -6.08 5.22
CA VAL A 179 1.38 -7.42 5.09
C VAL A 179 1.07 -8.04 3.72
N ALA A 180 -0.18 -7.92 3.25
CA ALA A 180 -0.59 -8.46 1.96
C ALA A 180 0.12 -7.76 0.78
N CYS A 181 0.34 -6.45 0.86
CA CYS A 181 1.11 -5.69 -0.14
C CYS A 181 2.58 -6.12 -0.15
N HIS A 182 3.23 -6.18 1.01
CA HIS A 182 4.62 -6.63 1.10
C HIS A 182 4.81 -8.03 0.54
N LYS A 183 3.89 -8.96 0.83
CA LYS A 183 3.95 -10.32 0.28
C LYS A 183 3.88 -10.32 -1.27
N GLN A 184 3.07 -9.47 -1.86
CA GLN A 184 2.96 -9.40 -3.32
C GLN A 184 4.17 -8.70 -3.96
N LEU A 185 4.67 -7.62 -3.34
CA LEU A 185 5.89 -6.94 -3.78
C LEU A 185 7.11 -7.86 -3.72
N TYR A 186 7.21 -8.70 -2.69
CA TYR A 186 8.25 -9.73 -2.61
C TYR A 186 8.27 -10.62 -3.86
N TYR A 187 7.12 -11.15 -4.30
CA TYR A 187 7.06 -12.00 -5.49
C TYR A 187 7.43 -11.23 -6.77
N LEU A 188 7.05 -9.95 -6.85
CA LEU A 188 7.48 -9.09 -7.96
C LEU A 188 9.00 -8.89 -7.97
N CYS A 189 9.63 -8.63 -6.84
CA CYS A 189 11.08 -8.51 -6.75
C CYS A 189 11.79 -9.78 -7.20
N ILE A 190 11.28 -10.95 -6.84
CA ILE A 190 11.82 -12.24 -7.30
C ILE A 190 11.70 -12.38 -8.81
N GLU A 191 10.60 -11.96 -9.39
CA GLU A 191 10.39 -12.02 -10.84
C GLU A 191 11.29 -11.01 -11.58
N PHE A 192 11.42 -9.78 -11.07
CA PHE A 192 12.35 -8.79 -11.63
C PHE A 192 13.80 -9.27 -11.56
N LYS A 193 14.22 -9.86 -10.43
CA LYS A 193 15.54 -10.48 -10.31
C LYS A 193 15.76 -11.52 -11.42
N ARG A 194 14.78 -12.39 -11.68
CA ARG A 194 14.87 -13.41 -12.73
C ARG A 194 15.05 -12.75 -14.12
N ILE A 195 14.24 -11.73 -14.42
CA ILE A 195 14.30 -11.00 -15.70
C ILE A 195 15.65 -10.31 -15.87
N MET A 196 16.18 -9.69 -14.82
CA MET A 196 17.49 -9.01 -14.89
C MET A 196 18.63 -10.01 -15.08
N ASN A 197 18.58 -11.18 -14.44
CA ASN A 197 19.54 -12.25 -14.68
C ASN A 197 19.50 -12.74 -16.15
N GLU A 198 18.32 -12.88 -16.75
CA GLU A 198 18.18 -13.24 -18.17
C GLU A 198 18.74 -12.16 -19.10
N ARG A 199 18.78 -10.89 -18.66
CA ARG A 199 19.40 -9.76 -19.40
C ARG A 199 20.88 -9.56 -19.09
N ASN A 200 21.48 -10.41 -18.25
CA ASN A 200 22.86 -10.29 -17.74
C ASN A 200 23.13 -8.97 -16.98
N ASP A 201 22.11 -8.40 -16.36
CA ASP A 201 22.23 -7.23 -15.48
C ASP A 201 22.33 -7.67 -14.02
N GLU A 202 23.54 -8.04 -13.59
CA GLU A 202 23.79 -8.55 -12.23
C GLU A 202 23.55 -7.48 -11.15
N GLN A 203 23.77 -6.19 -11.45
CA GLN A 203 23.56 -5.12 -10.50
C GLN A 203 22.06 -4.95 -10.19
N ALA A 204 21.23 -4.86 -11.23
CA ALA A 204 19.79 -4.79 -11.06
C ALA A 204 19.22 -6.06 -10.43
N ALA A 205 19.72 -7.24 -10.81
CA ALA A 205 19.31 -8.50 -10.20
C ALA A 205 19.60 -8.55 -8.69
N THR A 206 20.78 -8.04 -8.29
CA THR A 206 21.17 -7.95 -6.87
C THR A 206 20.31 -6.95 -6.12
N LEU A 207 19.99 -5.80 -6.72
CA LEU A 207 19.11 -4.80 -6.13
C LEU A 207 17.72 -5.38 -5.83
N PHE A 208 17.09 -6.03 -6.81
CA PHE A 208 15.78 -6.66 -6.59
C PHE A 208 15.82 -7.82 -5.59
N PHE A 209 16.93 -8.57 -5.54
CA PHE A 209 17.11 -9.57 -4.50
C PHE A 209 17.12 -8.93 -3.11
N HIS A 210 17.91 -7.89 -2.89
CA HIS A 210 17.98 -7.18 -1.61
C HIS A 210 16.62 -6.58 -1.24
N GLU A 211 15.91 -5.99 -2.20
CA GLU A 211 14.58 -5.43 -1.95
C GLU A 211 13.57 -6.52 -1.56
N SER A 212 13.68 -7.73 -2.15
CA SER A 212 12.84 -8.85 -1.74
C SER A 212 13.05 -9.23 -0.27
N LEU A 213 14.27 -9.12 0.24
CA LEU A 213 14.56 -9.38 1.66
C LEU A 213 13.88 -8.37 2.59
N LEU A 214 13.82 -7.09 2.19
CA LEU A 214 13.09 -6.07 2.96
C LEU A 214 11.59 -6.39 3.05
N HIS A 215 10.99 -6.83 1.96
CA HIS A 215 9.56 -7.18 1.96
C HIS A 215 9.28 -8.46 2.76
N GLU A 216 10.20 -9.43 2.75
CA GLU A 216 10.04 -10.73 3.44
C GLU A 216 9.87 -10.56 4.96
N VAL A 217 10.52 -9.57 5.56
CA VAL A 217 10.44 -9.29 7.01
C VAL A 217 9.00 -9.10 7.50
N PHE A 218 8.11 -8.57 6.65
CA PHE A 218 6.73 -8.25 7.05
C PHE A 218 5.78 -9.46 7.12
N PHE A 219 6.13 -10.60 6.52
CA PHE A 219 5.21 -11.74 6.47
C PHE A 219 5.85 -13.10 6.79
N SER A 220 7.17 -13.18 6.93
CA SER A 220 7.87 -14.42 7.25
C SER A 220 8.21 -14.49 8.74
N GLU A 221 7.97 -15.63 9.36
CA GLU A 221 8.41 -15.91 10.74
C GLU A 221 9.94 -16.03 10.86
N LYS A 222 10.60 -16.43 9.76
CA LYS A 222 12.07 -16.55 9.65
C LYS A 222 12.53 -15.91 8.35
N PRO A 223 12.63 -14.58 8.28
CA PRO A 223 13.07 -13.91 7.08
C PRO A 223 14.55 -14.23 6.80
N ARG A 224 14.89 -14.45 5.54
CA ARG A 224 16.28 -14.74 5.10
C ARG A 224 17.28 -13.66 5.50
N LEU A 225 16.81 -12.43 5.70
CA LEU A 225 17.62 -11.33 6.21
C LEU A 225 18.28 -11.68 7.55
N ALA A 226 17.56 -12.35 8.45
CA ALA A 226 18.10 -12.79 9.74
C ALA A 226 19.23 -13.83 9.59
N GLU A 227 19.17 -14.69 8.56
CA GLU A 227 20.20 -15.69 8.26
C GLU A 227 21.47 -15.04 7.68
N LEU A 228 21.32 -13.93 6.98
CA LEU A 228 22.43 -13.20 6.36
C LEU A 228 23.20 -12.29 7.34
N THR A 229 22.77 -12.20 8.60
CA THR A 229 23.35 -11.31 9.62
C THR A 229 23.45 -9.83 9.18
N ILE A 230 22.65 -9.44 8.21
CA ILE A 230 22.59 -8.05 7.70
C ILE A 230 21.56 -7.30 8.51
N ARG A 231 21.93 -6.11 8.98
CA ARG A 231 20.96 -5.21 9.63
C ARG A 231 19.98 -4.66 8.61
N TYR A 232 18.71 -4.68 8.94
CA TYR A 232 17.64 -4.22 8.08
C TYR A 232 17.84 -2.76 7.61
N GLU A 233 18.21 -1.88 8.54
CA GLU A 233 18.47 -0.46 8.24
C GLU A 233 19.66 -0.27 7.33
N ALA A 234 20.76 -1.02 7.52
CA ALA A 234 21.94 -0.96 6.67
C ALA A 234 21.61 -1.39 5.23
N LEU A 235 20.91 -2.52 5.07
CA LEU A 235 20.45 -2.98 3.76
C LEU A 235 19.54 -1.95 3.08
N ARG A 236 18.66 -1.31 3.85
CA ARG A 236 17.79 -0.25 3.37
C ARG A 236 18.58 0.94 2.84
N CYS A 237 19.60 1.38 3.57
CA CYS A 237 20.49 2.46 3.14
C CYS A 237 21.22 2.11 1.84
N ASP A 238 21.76 0.89 1.74
CA ASP A 238 22.46 0.43 0.55
C ASP A 238 21.55 0.42 -0.69
N ILE A 239 20.34 -0.06 -0.56
CA ILE A 239 19.34 -0.05 -1.64
C ILE A 239 18.99 1.38 -2.04
N MET A 240 18.75 2.26 -1.07
CA MET A 240 18.45 3.67 -1.34
C MET A 240 19.61 4.38 -2.03
N GLN A 241 20.84 4.10 -1.63
CA GLN A 241 22.05 4.61 -2.30
C GLN A 241 22.11 4.15 -3.76
N GLN A 242 21.85 2.88 -4.02
CA GLN A 242 21.86 2.35 -5.40
C GLN A 242 20.79 3.01 -6.27
N TYR A 243 19.57 3.14 -5.78
CA TYR A 243 18.53 3.88 -6.50
C TYR A 243 18.89 5.35 -6.73
N TYR A 244 19.51 6.01 -5.74
CA TYR A 244 19.93 7.40 -5.88
C TYR A 244 21.01 7.55 -6.98
N MET A 245 22.01 6.65 -7.00
CA MET A 245 23.06 6.63 -8.04
C MET A 245 22.48 6.38 -9.43
N ASN A 246 21.44 5.56 -9.54
CA ASN A 246 20.69 5.30 -10.76
C ASN A 246 19.71 6.44 -11.13
N LYS A 247 19.68 7.53 -10.35
CA LYS A 247 18.76 8.67 -10.52
C LYS A 247 17.28 8.31 -10.39
N ASP A 248 16.96 7.20 -9.79
CA ASP A 248 15.59 6.74 -9.49
C ASP A 248 15.13 7.27 -8.12
N TYR A 249 14.86 8.57 -8.12
CA TYR A 249 14.51 9.29 -6.88
C TYR A 249 13.14 8.88 -6.31
N ASP A 250 12.24 8.38 -7.14
CA ASP A 250 10.93 7.91 -6.71
C ASP A 250 11.06 6.66 -5.84
N ASN A 251 11.89 5.70 -6.24
CA ASN A 251 12.17 4.53 -5.44
C ASN A 251 12.97 4.85 -4.17
N VAL A 252 13.88 5.83 -4.19
CA VAL A 252 14.52 6.32 -2.95
C VAL A 252 13.47 6.81 -1.95
N ILE A 253 12.55 7.68 -2.40
CA ILE A 253 11.50 8.25 -1.54
C ILE A 253 10.56 7.13 -1.05
N ARG A 254 10.16 6.22 -1.93
CA ARG A 254 9.32 5.08 -1.59
C ARG A 254 9.93 4.25 -0.46
N ILE A 255 11.18 3.81 -0.60
CA ILE A 255 11.86 3.00 0.41
C ILE A 255 12.07 3.77 1.71
N ALA A 256 12.31 5.07 1.63
CA ALA A 256 12.44 5.92 2.80
C ALA A 256 11.12 6.13 3.56
N THR A 257 9.98 6.04 2.88
CA THR A 257 8.65 6.29 3.47
C THR A 257 7.90 5.03 3.83
N SER A 258 8.14 3.92 3.13
CA SER A 258 7.41 2.65 3.29
C SER A 258 7.67 1.92 4.60
N LEU A 259 8.58 2.40 5.42
CA LEU A 259 9.06 1.70 6.60
C LEU A 259 9.16 2.70 7.75
N ASP A 260 8.34 2.50 8.77
CA ASP A 260 8.49 3.22 10.03
C ASP A 260 9.92 3.04 10.54
N ILE A 261 10.58 4.16 10.76
CA ILE A 261 11.88 4.17 11.41
C ILE A 261 11.56 3.88 12.88
N HIS A 262 11.78 2.63 13.30
CA HIS A 262 11.72 2.33 14.71
C HIS A 262 12.84 3.12 15.40
N ASP A 263 12.51 3.89 16.44
CA ASP A 263 13.48 4.65 17.25
C ASP A 263 14.54 3.74 17.92
N ASP A 264 14.35 2.42 17.84
CA ASP A 264 15.25 1.39 18.38
C ASP A 264 16.30 0.91 17.37
N GLY A 265 16.30 1.46 16.14
CA GLY A 265 17.25 1.13 15.09
C GLY A 265 18.63 1.73 15.30
N ASP A 266 19.58 1.36 14.43
CA ASP A 266 20.92 1.98 14.39
C ASP A 266 20.80 3.47 14.03
N PRO A 267 21.21 4.40 14.93
CA PRO A 267 21.04 5.82 14.69
C PRO A 267 21.72 6.33 13.41
N ASP A 268 22.86 5.75 13.05
CA ASP A 268 23.61 6.14 11.85
C ASP A 268 22.85 5.77 10.57
N SER A 269 22.30 4.57 10.51
CA SER A 269 21.47 4.13 9.40
C SER A 269 20.20 4.96 9.29
N SER A 270 19.58 5.32 10.41
CA SER A 270 18.40 6.20 10.43
C SER A 270 18.71 7.58 9.87
N CYS A 271 19.87 8.15 10.21
CA CYS A 271 20.34 9.42 9.65
C CYS A 271 20.53 9.33 8.12
N LEU A 272 21.14 8.24 7.63
CA LEU A 272 21.36 8.03 6.20
C LEU A 272 20.04 7.88 5.44
N VAL A 273 19.02 7.24 5.99
CA VAL A 273 17.69 7.16 5.39
C VAL A 273 17.11 8.56 5.16
N TYR A 274 17.14 9.43 6.17
CA TYR A 274 16.65 10.80 6.03
C TYR A 274 17.53 11.63 5.09
N TYR A 275 18.84 11.41 5.08
CA TYR A 275 19.78 12.05 4.16
C TYR A 275 19.43 11.74 2.70
N TYR A 276 19.33 10.46 2.30
CA TYR A 276 18.98 10.08 0.94
C TYR A 276 17.57 10.52 0.55
N LYS A 277 16.61 10.47 1.48
CA LYS A 277 15.25 11.01 1.29
C LYS A 277 15.29 12.50 0.93
N ALA A 278 16.05 13.27 1.69
CA ALA A 278 16.21 14.71 1.48
C ALA A 278 16.90 15.03 0.14
N LEU A 279 17.94 14.29 -0.20
CA LEU A 279 18.62 14.42 -1.50
C LEU A 279 17.67 14.12 -2.67
N ALA A 280 16.86 13.06 -2.57
CA ALA A 280 15.91 12.70 -3.62
C ALA A 280 14.84 13.79 -3.82
N TYR A 281 14.26 14.32 -2.74
CA TYR A 281 13.32 15.45 -2.83
C TYR A 281 13.98 16.71 -3.40
N THR A 282 15.25 16.96 -3.04
CA THR A 282 16.01 18.09 -3.61
C THR A 282 16.15 17.94 -5.13
N LYS A 283 16.49 16.74 -5.64
CA LYS A 283 16.58 16.47 -7.07
C LYS A 283 15.23 16.60 -7.79
N LYS A 284 14.13 16.28 -7.10
CA LYS A 284 12.77 16.49 -7.60
C LYS A 284 12.28 17.94 -7.44
N LYS A 285 13.08 18.84 -6.85
CA LYS A 285 12.75 20.24 -6.54
C LYS A 285 11.58 20.40 -5.56
N ASP A 286 11.27 19.37 -4.79
CA ASP A 286 10.32 19.44 -3.67
C ASP A 286 11.06 19.91 -2.40
N TYR A 287 11.35 21.19 -2.36
CA TYR A 287 12.17 21.78 -1.29
C TYR A 287 11.50 21.73 0.10
N PRO A 288 10.17 21.88 0.25
CA PRO A 288 9.52 21.70 1.55
C PRO A 288 9.75 20.32 2.15
N MET A 289 9.58 19.25 1.35
CA MET A 289 9.79 17.87 1.80
C MET A 289 11.28 17.58 2.02
N ALA A 290 12.15 18.11 1.16
CA ALA A 290 13.60 18.00 1.35
C ALA A 290 14.05 18.64 2.67
N LYS A 291 13.55 19.85 2.98
CA LYS A 291 13.85 20.55 4.24
C LYS A 291 13.37 19.77 5.44
N ALA A 292 12.15 19.24 5.44
CA ALA A 292 11.64 18.41 6.53
C ALA A 292 12.50 17.16 6.78
N ALA A 293 12.99 16.53 5.72
CA ALA A 293 13.84 15.36 5.82
C ALA A 293 15.25 15.73 6.35
N PHE A 294 15.91 16.78 5.84
CA PHE A 294 17.20 17.26 6.38
C PHE A 294 17.09 17.76 7.81
N PHE A 295 15.97 18.40 8.19
CA PHE A 295 15.75 18.78 9.58
C PHE A 295 15.71 17.57 10.50
N LYS A 296 15.02 16.50 10.09
CA LYS A 296 14.94 15.27 10.87
C LYS A 296 16.31 14.55 10.95
N GLU A 297 17.09 14.53 9.86
CA GLU A 297 18.46 14.03 9.86
C GLU A 297 19.32 14.80 10.86
N PHE A 298 19.31 16.13 10.80
CA PHE A 298 20.07 17.00 11.68
C PHE A 298 19.73 16.78 13.15
N GLU A 299 18.43 16.73 13.50
CA GLU A 299 18.00 16.48 14.88
C GLU A 299 18.47 15.11 15.41
N LEU A 300 18.42 14.07 14.56
CA LEU A 300 18.90 12.74 14.94
C LEU A 300 20.43 12.73 15.16
N ARG A 301 21.21 13.32 14.22
CA ARG A 301 22.67 13.42 14.36
C ARG A 301 23.04 14.23 15.59
N LYS A 302 22.41 15.37 15.82
CA LYS A 302 22.63 16.22 16.99
C LYS A 302 22.34 15.48 18.29
N LYS A 303 21.27 14.67 18.34
CA LYS A 303 20.88 13.88 19.51
C LYS A 303 21.86 12.75 19.80
N HIS A 304 22.33 12.04 18.78
CA HIS A 304 23.08 10.79 18.96
C HIS A 304 24.60 10.98 18.82
N GLN A 305 25.06 11.87 17.97
CA GLN A 305 26.48 12.09 17.66
C GLN A 305 27.03 13.39 18.28
N GLY A 306 26.14 14.34 18.60
CA GLY A 306 26.55 15.66 19.14
C GLY A 306 27.23 16.54 18.08
N TRP A 307 27.65 17.74 18.51
CA TRP A 307 28.35 18.70 17.66
C TRP A 307 29.85 18.39 17.43
N GLU A 308 30.39 17.43 18.14
CA GLU A 308 31.78 16.97 17.95
C GLU A 308 31.92 16.13 16.67
N ASN A 309 30.84 15.65 16.12
CA ASN A 309 30.85 14.87 14.89
C ASN A 309 30.69 15.79 13.66
N GLU A 310 31.54 15.57 12.65
CA GLU A 310 31.55 16.32 11.41
C GLU A 310 30.21 16.17 10.64
N ASP A 311 29.66 14.98 10.63
CA ASP A 311 28.37 14.71 9.96
C ASP A 311 27.23 15.57 10.52
N THR A 312 27.24 15.90 11.82
CA THR A 312 26.25 16.81 12.42
C THR A 312 26.40 18.23 11.90
N ILE A 313 27.65 18.69 11.75
CA ILE A 313 27.95 20.02 11.18
C ILE A 313 27.52 20.09 9.72
N VAL A 314 27.82 19.03 8.94
CA VAL A 314 27.41 18.92 7.53
C VAL A 314 25.88 18.84 7.38
N ALA A 315 25.18 18.11 8.26
CA ALA A 315 23.73 18.08 8.27
C ALA A 315 23.11 19.46 8.51
N CYS A 316 23.67 20.24 9.46
CA CYS A 316 23.26 21.62 9.70
C CYS A 316 23.52 22.52 8.46
N GLN A 317 24.68 22.35 7.79
CA GLN A 317 24.98 23.03 6.52
C GLN A 317 23.95 22.69 5.43
N ASN A 318 23.63 21.42 5.23
CA ASN A 318 22.65 20.97 4.23
C ASN A 318 21.28 21.60 4.48
N LEU A 319 20.84 21.64 5.74
CA LEU A 319 19.61 22.32 6.13
C LEU A 319 19.66 23.82 5.79
N GLY A 320 20.77 24.50 6.06
CA GLY A 320 20.99 25.91 5.68
C GLY A 320 20.91 26.13 4.17
N VAL A 321 21.43 25.20 3.37
CA VAL A 321 21.32 25.25 1.90
C VAL A 321 19.86 25.15 1.47
N LEU A 322 19.07 24.28 2.07
CA LEU A 322 17.63 24.16 1.75
C LEU A 322 16.84 25.41 2.17
N HIS A 323 17.10 25.99 3.34
CA HIS A 323 16.52 27.28 3.72
C HIS A 323 16.80 28.36 2.68
N LYS A 324 18.02 28.39 2.11
CA LYS A 324 18.39 29.30 1.02
C LYS A 324 17.52 29.06 -0.24
N TYR A 325 17.32 27.79 -0.65
CA TYR A 325 16.47 27.44 -1.79
C TYR A 325 14.99 27.79 -1.55
N CYS A 326 14.54 27.78 -0.29
CA CYS A 326 13.19 28.22 0.11
C CYS A 326 13.08 29.74 0.31
N TYR A 327 14.14 30.54 0.05
CA TYR A 327 14.21 31.98 0.29
C TYR A 327 14.08 32.40 1.77
N GLU A 328 14.34 31.49 2.68
CA GLU A 328 14.32 31.66 4.14
C GLU A 328 15.70 32.13 4.63
N ARG A 329 16.07 33.36 4.26
CA ARG A 329 17.44 33.90 4.43
C ARG A 329 17.91 33.92 5.89
N LYS A 330 17.03 34.27 6.85
CA LYS A 330 17.38 34.32 8.27
C LYS A 330 17.76 32.96 8.82
N ASP A 331 16.96 31.93 8.48
CA ASP A 331 17.18 30.56 8.95
C ASP A 331 18.40 29.94 8.28
N ALA A 332 18.63 30.20 7.00
CA ALA A 332 19.86 29.81 6.32
C ALA A 332 21.10 30.36 7.00
N LEU A 333 21.11 31.69 7.33
CA LEU A 333 22.22 32.31 8.04
C LEU A 333 22.42 31.75 9.46
N ALA A 334 21.33 31.43 10.16
CA ALA A 334 21.40 30.80 11.48
C ALA A 334 22.11 29.45 11.40
N CYS A 335 21.68 28.57 10.49
CA CYS A 335 22.30 27.25 10.28
C CYS A 335 23.79 27.37 9.92
N PHE A 336 24.14 28.23 8.96
CA PHE A 336 25.54 28.36 8.53
C PHE A 336 26.44 28.94 9.63
N ARG A 337 25.96 29.88 10.44
CA ARG A 337 26.75 30.45 11.58
C ARG A 337 26.90 29.43 12.69
N GLU A 338 25.85 28.64 13.00
CA GLU A 338 25.91 27.59 14.00
C GLU A 338 26.93 26.52 13.59
N ALA A 339 26.82 26.01 12.36
CA ALA A 339 27.77 25.06 11.78
C ALA A 339 29.21 25.60 11.79
N TYR A 340 29.41 26.85 11.37
CA TYR A 340 30.73 27.50 11.37
C TYR A 340 31.31 27.59 12.77
N GLY A 341 30.54 28.03 13.76
CA GLY A 341 31.01 28.12 15.13
C GLY A 341 31.46 26.79 15.73
N HIS A 342 30.80 25.69 15.40
CA HIS A 342 31.18 24.34 15.82
C HIS A 342 32.40 23.82 15.05
N GLU A 343 32.46 24.04 13.74
CA GLU A 343 33.61 23.63 12.94
C GLU A 343 34.91 24.34 13.36
N VAL A 344 34.85 25.65 13.60
CA VAL A 344 36.00 26.40 14.08
C VAL A 344 36.52 25.88 15.43
N LYS A 345 35.62 25.52 16.33
CA LYS A 345 36.02 24.92 17.62
C LYS A 345 36.68 23.56 17.45
N ARG A 346 36.25 22.79 16.44
CA ARG A 346 36.72 21.42 16.18
C ARG A 346 38.04 21.41 15.42
N ASN A 347 38.15 22.16 14.32
CA ASN A 347 39.23 22.06 13.34
C ASN A 347 39.95 23.40 13.05
N GLY A 348 39.48 24.49 13.65
CA GLY A 348 40.02 25.84 13.39
C GLY A 348 39.41 26.54 12.20
N GLU A 349 39.72 27.83 12.04
CA GLU A 349 39.18 28.70 11.00
C GLU A 349 39.67 28.33 9.58
N ASP A 350 40.83 27.67 9.52
CA ASP A 350 41.49 27.31 8.25
C ASP A 350 40.99 25.96 7.66
N SER A 351 40.08 25.27 8.33
CA SER A 351 39.53 24.03 7.77
C SER A 351 38.74 24.29 6.47
N GLU A 352 38.72 23.32 5.56
CA GLU A 352 38.01 23.43 4.29
C GLU A 352 36.53 23.69 4.50
N LEU A 353 35.93 23.01 5.49
CA LEU A 353 34.53 23.17 5.84
C LEU A 353 34.25 24.57 6.43
N ALA A 354 35.10 25.11 7.29
CA ALA A 354 34.95 26.46 7.82
C ALA A 354 34.98 27.53 6.70
N ARG A 355 35.94 27.41 5.76
CA ARG A 355 35.99 28.31 4.61
C ARG A 355 34.74 28.22 3.74
N THR A 356 34.25 27.03 3.52
CA THR A 356 32.99 26.79 2.74
C THR A 356 31.81 27.45 3.46
N LEU A 357 31.68 27.29 4.76
CA LEU A 357 30.62 27.89 5.57
C LEU A 357 30.67 29.41 5.56
N LEU A 358 31.89 30.00 5.61
CA LEU A 358 32.07 31.46 5.47
C LEU A 358 31.61 31.97 4.10
N GLN A 359 31.89 31.23 3.03
CA GLN A 359 31.38 31.59 1.68
C GLN A 359 29.84 31.58 1.69
N TYR A 360 29.20 30.55 2.22
CA TYR A 360 27.73 30.51 2.31
C TYR A 360 27.17 31.69 3.12
N ILE A 361 27.79 32.02 4.26
CA ILE A 361 27.39 33.16 5.06
C ILE A 361 27.51 34.46 4.26
N SER A 362 28.58 34.62 3.47
CA SER A 362 28.79 35.83 2.63
C SER A 362 27.78 35.95 1.48
N PHE A 363 27.43 34.81 0.86
CA PHE A 363 26.44 34.78 -0.22
C PHE A 363 24.99 34.98 0.22
N VAL A 364 24.68 34.72 1.48
CA VAL A 364 23.34 34.87 2.01
C VAL A 364 23.14 36.24 2.67
N LYS A 365 24.23 36.98 3.01
CA LYS A 365 24.14 38.37 3.48
C LYS A 365 23.63 39.29 2.38
#